data_bb56cb09f5fd3aac81755bb77e02f4c6
#
_entry.id   bb56cb09f5fd3aac81755bb77e02f4c6
#
_cell.length_a   1.000
_cell.length_b   1.000
_cell.length_c   1.000
_cell.angle_alpha   90.00
_cell.angle_beta   90.00
_cell.angle_gamma   90.00
#
_symmetry.space_group_name_H-M   'P 1'
#
loop_
_entity.id
_entity.type
_entity.pdbx_description
1 polymer ?
#
loop_
_entity_poly.entity_id
_entity_poly.type
_entity_poly.pdbx_seq_one_letter_code
_entity_poly.pdbx_strand_id
1 'polypeptide(L)'
;MSQPISVSVQMDAASFHDFAAFDLLRHRKAWHRPLVFTAILLVSAGFCLSQVGQKDGAALLTVVLAVVALGVPAVYFWTFFHSLSLQIKKMGLPRPFYRLLLDDDGLSVWMAGEQDKPGASRKYAWHDMHLAYRTPNAIYLYVRQNQAYLLNDSLDAAWSLLQASLPAERLHDMR
;
A
#
# COMPACT_ATOMS: atom_id res chain seq x y z
N MET A 1 3.23 -32.68 -0.94
CA MET A 1 3.93 -31.90 -2.00
C MET A 1 2.86 -31.13 -2.74
N SER A 2 2.80 -29.83 -2.49
CA SER A 2 1.86 -28.95 -3.17
C SER A 2 2.33 -28.75 -4.61
N GLN A 3 1.41 -28.65 -5.57
CA GLN A 3 1.80 -28.30 -6.93
C GLN A 3 2.35 -26.86 -6.95
N PRO A 4 3.50 -26.63 -7.59
CA PRO A 4 4.06 -25.27 -7.68
C PRO A 4 3.12 -24.37 -8.49
N ILE A 5 2.81 -23.20 -7.94
CA ILE A 5 1.91 -22.23 -8.57
C ILE A 5 2.75 -21.18 -9.28
N SER A 6 2.69 -21.15 -10.61
CA SER A 6 3.38 -20.15 -11.42
C SER A 6 2.41 -19.07 -11.84
N VAL A 7 2.70 -17.82 -11.46
CA VAL A 7 1.88 -16.64 -11.79
C VAL A 7 2.75 -15.64 -12.55
N SER A 8 2.31 -15.26 -13.75
CA SER A 8 2.92 -14.18 -14.53
C SER A 8 2.13 -12.91 -14.30
N VAL A 9 2.73 -11.97 -13.58
CA VAL A 9 2.03 -10.73 -13.18
C VAL A 9 2.21 -9.68 -14.27
N GLN A 10 1.09 -9.30 -14.87
CA GLN A 10 0.98 -8.08 -15.66
C GLN A 10 0.47 -6.96 -14.77
N MET A 11 1.19 -5.88 -14.69
CA MET A 11 0.77 -4.72 -13.92
C MET A 11 0.15 -3.69 -14.85
N ASP A 12 -1.11 -3.36 -14.59
CA ASP A 12 -1.83 -2.27 -15.22
C ASP A 12 -1.91 -1.05 -14.28
N ALA A 13 -2.42 0.05 -14.81
CA ALA A 13 -2.54 1.31 -14.06
C ALA A 13 -3.50 1.18 -12.87
N ALA A 14 -4.57 0.40 -13.01
CA ALA A 14 -5.57 0.21 -11.96
C ALA A 14 -4.98 -0.61 -10.81
N SER A 15 -4.37 -1.76 -11.08
CA SER A 15 -3.73 -2.60 -10.07
C SER A 15 -2.60 -1.87 -9.33
N PHE A 16 -1.84 -1.03 -10.04
CA PHE A 16 -0.79 -0.23 -9.39
C PHE A 16 -1.38 0.85 -8.48
N HIS A 17 -2.46 1.51 -8.91
CA HIS A 17 -3.15 2.51 -8.11
C HIS A 17 -3.77 1.90 -6.85
N ASP A 18 -4.44 0.75 -6.99
CA ASP A 18 -5.06 0.03 -5.88
C ASP A 18 -4.01 -0.46 -4.87
N PHE A 19 -2.89 -0.99 -5.36
CA PHE A 19 -1.78 -1.38 -4.50
C PHE A 19 -1.19 -0.19 -3.73
N ALA A 20 -0.95 0.94 -4.42
CA ALA A 20 -0.37 2.13 -3.78
C ALA A 20 -1.33 2.76 -2.76
N ALA A 21 -2.63 2.79 -3.05
CA ALA A 21 -3.66 3.24 -2.11
C ALA A 21 -3.74 2.30 -0.90
N PHE A 22 -3.72 0.99 -1.12
CA PHE A 22 -3.70 0.00 -0.05
C PHE A 22 -2.47 0.15 0.86
N ASP A 23 -1.27 0.25 0.28
CA ASP A 23 -0.02 0.41 1.01
C ASP A 23 -0.03 1.68 1.87
N LEU A 24 -0.49 2.81 1.32
CA LEU A 24 -0.60 4.08 2.05
C LEU A 24 -1.61 4.01 3.20
N LEU A 25 -2.83 3.52 2.91
CA LEU A 25 -3.97 3.62 3.82
C LEU A 25 -3.99 2.50 4.86
N ARG A 26 -3.67 1.27 4.45
CA ARG A 26 -3.81 0.08 5.31
C ARG A 26 -2.48 -0.41 5.88
N HIS A 27 -1.48 -0.61 5.05
CA HIS A 27 -0.22 -1.18 5.51
C HIS A 27 0.60 -0.17 6.32
N ARG A 28 0.93 0.99 5.74
CA ARG A 28 1.74 2.02 6.43
C ARG A 28 0.95 2.93 7.34
N LYS A 29 -0.38 2.96 7.19
CA LYS A 29 -1.28 3.86 7.95
C LYS A 29 -0.78 5.32 7.93
N ALA A 30 -0.15 5.75 6.83
CA ALA A 30 0.50 7.05 6.73
C ALA A 30 -0.48 8.24 6.83
N TRP A 31 -1.77 7.98 6.62
CA TRP A 31 -2.85 8.95 6.77
C TRP A 31 -3.07 9.43 8.22
N HIS A 32 -2.60 8.67 9.22
CA HIS A 32 -2.72 9.08 10.63
C HIS A 32 -1.95 10.37 10.92
N ARG A 33 -0.77 10.56 10.34
CA ARG A 33 0.06 11.75 10.60
C ARG A 33 -0.64 13.06 10.22
N PRO A 34 -1.14 13.26 8.98
CA PRO A 34 -1.85 14.48 8.66
C PRO A 34 -3.14 14.65 9.46
N LEU A 35 -3.86 13.57 9.80
CA LEU A 35 -5.08 13.66 10.60
C LEU A 35 -4.82 14.06 12.05
N VAL A 36 -3.79 13.53 12.69
CA VAL A 36 -3.42 13.94 14.06
C VAL A 36 -3.06 15.43 14.07
N PHE A 37 -2.29 15.89 13.10
CA PHE A 37 -1.95 17.30 12.97
C PHE A 37 -3.19 18.18 12.76
N THR A 38 -4.10 17.75 11.88
CA THR A 38 -5.40 18.41 11.66
C THR A 38 -6.21 18.50 12.93
N ALA A 39 -6.30 17.41 13.72
CA ALA A 39 -7.04 17.39 14.97
C ALA A 39 -6.47 18.41 15.98
N ILE A 40 -5.15 18.49 16.11
CA ILE A 40 -4.48 19.47 16.98
C ILE A 40 -4.84 20.90 16.55
N LEU A 41 -4.80 21.19 15.26
CA LEU A 41 -5.15 22.53 14.74
C LEU A 41 -6.60 22.87 14.96
N LEU A 42 -7.52 21.91 14.78
CA LEU A 42 -8.97 22.13 15.03
C LEU A 42 -9.27 22.37 16.52
N VAL A 43 -8.62 21.63 17.41
CA VAL A 43 -8.72 21.88 18.86
C VAL A 43 -8.21 23.28 19.19
N SER A 44 -7.08 23.70 18.63
CA SER A 44 -6.53 25.02 18.81
C SER A 44 -7.45 26.11 18.25
N ALA A 45 -8.05 25.89 17.07
CA ALA A 45 -9.04 26.78 16.49
C ALA A 45 -10.28 26.91 17.37
N GLY A 46 -10.78 25.80 17.91
CA GLY A 46 -11.90 25.78 18.88
C GLY A 46 -11.60 26.61 20.14
N PHE A 47 -10.37 26.49 20.67
CA PHE A 47 -9.93 27.31 21.79
C PHE A 47 -9.87 28.79 21.42
N CYS A 48 -9.33 29.14 20.23
CA CYS A 48 -9.34 30.53 19.77
C CYS A 48 -10.74 31.05 19.54
N LEU A 49 -11.65 30.21 19.04
CA LEU A 49 -13.07 30.57 18.85
C LEU A 49 -13.75 30.96 20.18
N SER A 50 -13.45 30.28 21.29
CA SER A 50 -13.98 30.62 22.61
C SER A 50 -13.49 31.96 23.14
N GLN A 51 -12.41 32.51 22.58
CA GLN A 51 -11.86 33.82 22.95
C GLN A 51 -12.35 34.98 22.03
N VAL A 52 -13.16 34.65 21.02
CA VAL A 52 -13.74 35.68 20.11
C VAL A 52 -14.65 36.59 20.90
N GLY A 53 -14.43 37.89 20.75
CA GLY A 53 -15.13 38.95 21.53
C GLY A 53 -14.43 39.34 22.84
N GLN A 54 -13.45 38.55 23.32
CA GLN A 54 -12.65 38.90 24.50
C GLN A 54 -11.24 39.38 24.14
N LYS A 55 -10.68 38.87 23.01
CA LYS A 55 -9.34 39.25 22.55
C LYS A 55 -9.37 39.65 21.09
N ASP A 56 -8.70 40.77 20.80
CA ASP A 56 -8.50 41.22 19.44
C ASP A 56 -7.69 40.22 18.64
N GLY A 57 -8.12 39.92 17.42
CA GLY A 57 -7.45 38.96 16.52
C GLY A 57 -7.83 37.50 16.74
N ALA A 58 -8.59 37.12 17.79
CA ALA A 58 -9.00 35.72 18.01
C ALA A 58 -9.80 35.14 16.85
N ALA A 59 -10.69 35.95 16.24
CA ALA A 59 -11.47 35.54 15.09
C ALA A 59 -10.59 35.26 13.87
N LEU A 60 -9.63 36.16 13.57
CA LEU A 60 -8.69 35.96 12.48
C LEU A 60 -7.84 34.69 12.67
N LEU A 61 -7.31 34.47 13.88
CA LEU A 61 -6.51 33.30 14.19
C LEU A 61 -7.33 32.00 14.05
N THR A 62 -8.59 32.01 14.49
CA THR A 62 -9.51 30.87 14.30
C THR A 62 -9.66 30.52 12.82
N VAL A 63 -9.92 31.52 11.97
CA VAL A 63 -10.07 31.30 10.51
C VAL A 63 -8.78 30.75 9.92
N VAL A 64 -7.63 31.32 10.25
CA VAL A 64 -6.33 30.88 9.74
C VAL A 64 -6.06 29.42 10.16
N LEU A 65 -6.27 29.07 11.42
CA LEU A 65 -6.09 27.70 11.92
C LEU A 65 -7.03 26.72 11.24
N ALA A 66 -8.30 27.08 11.01
CA ALA A 66 -9.27 26.24 10.32
C ALA A 66 -8.88 26.01 8.85
N VAL A 67 -8.46 27.06 8.14
CA VAL A 67 -7.99 26.94 6.75
C VAL A 67 -6.76 26.05 6.65
N VAL A 68 -5.78 26.19 7.54
CA VAL A 68 -4.58 25.35 7.57
C VAL A 68 -4.94 23.92 7.93
N ALA A 69 -5.82 23.71 8.90
CA ALA A 69 -6.26 22.37 9.33
C ALA A 69 -6.92 21.57 8.20
N LEU A 70 -7.70 22.22 7.35
CA LEU A 70 -8.32 21.57 6.19
C LEU A 70 -7.37 21.51 4.98
N GLY A 71 -6.55 22.52 4.78
CA GLY A 71 -5.62 22.62 3.66
C GLY A 71 -4.50 21.57 3.69
N VAL A 72 -3.93 21.29 4.87
CA VAL A 72 -2.81 20.36 5.00
C VAL A 72 -3.16 18.94 4.52
N PRO A 73 -4.24 18.29 5.00
CA PRO A 73 -4.59 16.95 4.49
C PRO A 73 -5.00 17.00 3.01
N ALA A 74 -5.69 18.04 2.56
CA ALA A 74 -6.07 18.17 1.15
C ALA A 74 -4.84 18.20 0.23
N VAL A 75 -3.84 19.03 0.56
CA VAL A 75 -2.58 19.13 -0.20
C VAL A 75 -1.80 17.81 -0.11
N TYR A 76 -1.77 17.17 1.06
CA TYR A 76 -1.08 15.89 1.23
C TYR A 76 -1.63 14.80 0.30
N PHE A 77 -2.95 14.58 0.31
CA PHE A 77 -3.57 13.58 -0.56
C PHE A 77 -3.51 13.95 -2.03
N TRP A 78 -3.73 15.22 -2.36
CA TRP A 78 -3.57 15.71 -3.72
C TRP A 78 -2.17 15.42 -4.28
N THR A 79 -1.13 15.78 -3.54
CA THR A 79 0.26 15.57 -3.95
C THR A 79 0.57 14.10 -4.11
N PHE A 80 0.08 13.24 -3.20
CA PHE A 80 0.26 11.81 -3.28
C PHE A 80 -0.35 11.23 -4.56
N PHE A 81 -1.65 11.46 -4.80
CA PHE A 81 -2.33 10.91 -5.98
C PHE A 81 -1.82 11.50 -7.28
N HIS A 82 -1.45 12.78 -7.29
CA HIS A 82 -0.86 13.41 -8.45
C HIS A 82 0.51 12.79 -8.79
N SER A 83 1.38 12.61 -7.80
CA SER A 83 2.68 11.96 -7.98
C SER A 83 2.54 10.51 -8.45
N LEU A 84 1.55 9.78 -7.91
CA LEU A 84 1.23 8.42 -8.32
C LEU A 84 0.83 8.36 -9.79
N SER A 85 -0.06 9.26 -10.23
CA SER A 85 -0.50 9.36 -11.62
C SER A 85 0.66 9.66 -12.58
N LEU A 86 1.59 10.52 -12.17
CA LEU A 86 2.80 10.80 -12.95
C LEU A 86 3.73 9.59 -13.04
N GLN A 87 3.89 8.83 -11.96
CA GLN A 87 4.68 7.59 -11.96
C GLN A 87 4.08 6.54 -12.89
N ILE A 88 2.75 6.33 -12.84
CA ILE A 88 2.03 5.41 -13.73
C ILE A 88 2.30 5.76 -15.21
N LYS A 89 2.18 7.04 -15.56
CA LYS A 89 2.46 7.51 -16.93
C LYS A 89 3.90 7.25 -17.35
N LYS A 90 4.87 7.48 -16.47
CA LYS A 90 6.30 7.25 -16.75
C LYS A 90 6.63 5.77 -16.90
N MET A 91 5.93 4.87 -16.21
CA MET A 91 6.18 3.43 -16.26
C MET A 91 5.71 2.77 -17.55
N GLY A 92 4.87 3.44 -18.37
CA GLY A 92 4.35 2.88 -19.62
C GLY A 92 3.52 1.63 -19.42
N LEU A 93 2.64 1.63 -18.43
CA LEU A 93 1.73 0.50 -18.13
C LEU A 93 0.63 0.40 -19.21
N PRO A 94 0.13 -0.81 -19.55
CA PRO A 94 0.44 -2.12 -18.95
C PRO A 94 1.72 -2.76 -19.48
N ARG A 95 2.43 -3.47 -18.60
CA ARG A 95 3.61 -4.25 -19.01
C ARG A 95 3.78 -5.49 -18.11
N PRO A 96 4.45 -6.57 -18.59
CA PRO A 96 4.88 -7.66 -17.73
C PRO A 96 5.87 -7.12 -16.71
N PHE A 97 5.66 -7.44 -15.44
CA PHE A 97 6.47 -6.90 -14.34
C PHE A 97 7.41 -7.94 -13.77
N TYR A 98 6.87 -9.12 -13.45
CA TYR A 98 7.63 -10.25 -12.95
C TYR A 98 6.82 -11.55 -13.08
N ARG A 99 7.52 -12.66 -13.00
CA ARG A 99 6.95 -13.99 -12.85
C ARG A 99 7.24 -14.49 -11.45
N LEU A 100 6.23 -15.04 -10.79
CA LEU A 100 6.31 -15.62 -9.46
C LEU A 100 6.12 -17.12 -9.54
N LEU A 101 6.88 -17.86 -8.77
CA LEU A 101 6.66 -19.27 -8.51
C LEU A 101 6.57 -19.44 -6.99
N LEU A 102 5.43 -19.95 -6.54
CA LEU A 102 5.19 -20.32 -5.16
C LEU A 102 5.31 -21.84 -5.08
N ASP A 103 6.21 -22.32 -4.26
CA ASP A 103 6.47 -23.75 -4.01
C ASP A 103 6.54 -24.05 -2.51
N ASP A 104 6.82 -25.30 -2.15
CA ASP A 104 6.90 -25.70 -0.73
C ASP A 104 8.07 -25.01 0.00
N ASP A 105 9.12 -24.56 -0.71
CA ASP A 105 10.31 -23.91 -0.15
C ASP A 105 10.15 -22.40 0.04
N GLY A 106 9.28 -21.75 -0.78
CA GLY A 106 9.08 -20.32 -0.71
C GLY A 106 8.60 -19.65 -1.99
N LEU A 107 9.04 -18.41 -2.17
CA LEU A 107 8.74 -17.56 -3.31
C LEU A 107 9.98 -17.36 -4.18
N SER A 108 9.89 -17.76 -5.42
CA SER A 108 10.89 -17.49 -6.45
C SER A 108 10.38 -16.42 -7.41
N VAL A 109 11.21 -15.42 -7.72
CA VAL A 109 10.85 -14.24 -8.52
C VAL A 109 11.80 -14.08 -9.69
N TRP A 110 11.25 -13.92 -10.89
CA TRP A 110 11.96 -13.52 -12.11
C TRP A 110 11.49 -12.14 -12.52
N MET A 111 12.41 -11.21 -12.68
CA MET A 111 12.09 -9.85 -13.12
C MET A 111 11.79 -9.82 -14.63
N ALA A 112 11.11 -8.76 -15.09
CA ALA A 112 10.87 -8.55 -16.51
C ALA A 112 12.18 -8.57 -17.31
N GLY A 113 12.22 -9.35 -18.41
CA GLY A 113 13.44 -9.57 -19.23
C GLY A 113 14.38 -10.67 -18.73
N GLU A 114 14.10 -11.27 -17.57
CA GLU A 114 14.88 -12.39 -17.01
C GLU A 114 14.04 -13.67 -16.85
N GLN A 115 12.82 -13.67 -17.35
CA GLN A 115 11.86 -14.76 -17.17
C GLN A 115 12.30 -16.09 -17.80
N ASP A 116 13.15 -16.04 -18.80
CA ASP A 116 13.69 -17.22 -19.51
C ASP A 116 15.07 -17.66 -18.99
N LYS A 117 15.66 -16.93 -18.04
CA LYS A 117 16.94 -17.32 -17.45
C LYS A 117 16.80 -18.53 -16.52
N PRO A 118 17.75 -19.46 -16.58
CA PRO A 118 17.79 -20.54 -15.59
C PRO A 118 18.10 -19.96 -14.19
N GLY A 119 17.15 -20.11 -13.28
CA GLY A 119 17.25 -19.61 -11.92
C GLY A 119 16.51 -18.29 -11.67
N ALA A 120 15.89 -18.19 -10.51
CA ALA A 120 15.15 -17.00 -10.10
C ALA A 120 16.09 -15.84 -9.83
N SER A 121 15.66 -14.62 -10.19
CA SER A 121 16.40 -13.38 -9.87
C SER A 121 16.45 -13.14 -8.37
N ARG A 122 15.42 -13.59 -7.65
CA ARG A 122 15.35 -13.53 -6.18
C ARG A 122 14.58 -14.72 -5.65
N LYS A 123 15.04 -15.25 -4.50
CA LYS A 123 14.36 -16.30 -3.75
C LYS A 123 14.13 -15.85 -2.31
N TYR A 124 12.97 -16.17 -1.79
CA TYR A 124 12.58 -15.86 -0.42
C TYR A 124 11.97 -17.12 0.21
N ALA A 125 12.47 -17.53 1.34
CA ALA A 125 11.88 -18.62 2.10
C ALA A 125 10.63 -18.14 2.85
N TRP A 126 9.70 -19.04 3.15
CA TRP A 126 8.45 -18.68 3.84
C TRP A 126 8.68 -18.02 5.20
N HIS A 127 9.70 -18.42 5.93
CA HIS A 127 10.02 -17.83 7.23
C HIS A 127 10.45 -16.35 7.14
N ASP A 128 11.02 -15.93 5.99
CA ASP A 128 11.45 -14.54 5.75
C ASP A 128 10.29 -13.61 5.34
N MET A 129 9.11 -14.17 5.04
CA MET A 129 7.94 -13.38 4.65
C MET A 129 7.41 -12.59 5.83
N HIS A 130 7.13 -11.31 5.58
CA HIS A 130 6.65 -10.41 6.62
C HIS A 130 5.14 -10.57 6.84
N LEU A 131 4.34 -10.33 5.81
CA LEU A 131 2.86 -10.35 5.87
C LEU A 131 2.27 -10.68 4.50
N ALA A 132 1.05 -11.23 4.48
CA ALA A 132 0.26 -11.39 3.28
C ALA A 132 -1.16 -10.84 3.50
N TYR A 133 -1.61 -10.01 2.57
CA TYR A 133 -2.97 -9.46 2.55
C TYR A 133 -3.71 -10.00 1.34
N ARG A 134 -4.90 -10.53 1.57
CA ARG A 134 -5.82 -10.91 0.52
C ARG A 134 -6.92 -9.87 0.37
N THR A 135 -7.08 -9.35 -0.83
CA THR A 135 -8.20 -8.50 -1.23
C THR A 135 -9.07 -9.25 -2.25
N PRO A 136 -10.24 -8.73 -2.63
CA PRO A 136 -11.08 -9.38 -3.66
C PRO A 136 -10.36 -9.59 -4.99
N ASN A 137 -9.46 -8.70 -5.38
CA ASN A 137 -8.85 -8.67 -6.72
C ASN A 137 -7.36 -9.04 -6.72
N ALA A 138 -6.71 -9.17 -5.57
CA ALA A 138 -5.27 -9.39 -5.50
C ALA A 138 -4.81 -9.95 -4.15
N ILE A 139 -3.63 -10.56 -4.14
CA ILE A 139 -2.87 -10.85 -2.93
C ILE A 139 -1.62 -9.98 -2.93
N TYR A 140 -1.39 -9.27 -1.84
CA TYR A 140 -0.18 -8.48 -1.59
C TYR A 140 0.72 -9.22 -0.63
N LEU A 141 1.83 -9.76 -1.14
CA LEU A 141 2.78 -10.55 -0.38
C LEU A 141 3.99 -9.69 -0.01
N TYR A 142 4.05 -9.26 1.24
CA TYR A 142 5.15 -8.45 1.77
C TYR A 142 6.31 -9.35 2.20
N VAL A 143 7.41 -9.29 1.47
CA VAL A 143 8.68 -9.97 1.81
C VAL A 143 9.49 -9.16 2.82
N ARG A 144 9.27 -7.84 2.84
CA ARG A 144 9.82 -6.89 3.84
C ARG A 144 8.80 -5.79 4.07
N GLN A 145 9.00 -5.01 5.12
CA GLN A 145 8.10 -3.89 5.47
C GLN A 145 7.80 -2.92 4.31
N ASN A 146 8.75 -2.72 3.40
CA ASN A 146 8.64 -1.79 2.28
C ASN A 146 8.74 -2.47 0.90
N GLN A 147 8.68 -3.78 0.84
CA GLN A 147 8.78 -4.53 -0.41
C GLN A 147 7.68 -5.58 -0.48
N ALA A 148 6.79 -5.44 -1.45
CA ALA A 148 5.71 -6.37 -1.69
C ALA A 148 5.69 -6.83 -3.15
N TYR A 149 5.15 -8.03 -3.35
CA TYR A 149 4.79 -8.58 -4.65
C TYR A 149 3.27 -8.68 -4.73
N LEU A 150 2.73 -8.31 -5.88
CA LEU A 150 1.32 -8.41 -6.20
C LEU A 150 1.08 -9.74 -6.90
N LEU A 151 0.03 -10.47 -6.52
CA LEU A 151 -0.53 -11.59 -7.27
C LEU A 151 -1.96 -11.20 -7.67
N ASN A 152 -2.27 -11.27 -8.95
CA ASN A 152 -3.58 -10.95 -9.51
C ASN A 152 -4.21 -12.12 -10.27
N ASP A 153 -3.60 -13.29 -10.21
CA ASP A 153 -4.09 -14.51 -10.81
C ASP A 153 -3.96 -15.68 -9.83
N SER A 154 -4.78 -16.72 -10.02
CA SER A 154 -4.77 -17.96 -9.21
C SER A 154 -4.91 -17.72 -7.71
N LEU A 155 -5.70 -16.70 -7.31
CA LEU A 155 -5.75 -16.17 -5.94
C LEU A 155 -6.14 -17.22 -4.90
N ASP A 156 -7.12 -18.10 -5.20
CA ASP A 156 -7.57 -19.11 -4.24
C ASP A 156 -6.50 -20.17 -3.98
N ALA A 157 -5.85 -20.65 -5.05
CA ALA A 157 -4.78 -21.64 -4.95
C ALA A 157 -3.56 -21.06 -4.21
N ALA A 158 -3.15 -19.85 -4.59
CA ALA A 158 -2.05 -19.14 -3.94
C ALA A 158 -2.35 -18.89 -2.45
N TRP A 159 -3.58 -18.47 -2.12
CA TRP A 159 -3.97 -18.23 -0.73
C TRP A 159 -3.97 -19.51 0.11
N SER A 160 -4.46 -20.62 -0.43
CA SER A 160 -4.43 -21.92 0.25
C SER A 160 -3.00 -22.38 0.56
N LEU A 161 -2.06 -22.17 -0.37
CA LEU A 161 -0.65 -22.45 -0.16
C LEU A 161 -0.04 -21.53 0.90
N LEU A 162 -0.37 -20.22 0.88
CA LEU A 162 0.08 -19.28 1.90
C LEU A 162 -0.44 -19.65 3.30
N GLN A 163 -1.70 -20.09 3.41
CA GLN A 163 -2.27 -20.57 4.67
C GLN A 163 -1.59 -21.82 5.22
N ALA A 164 -1.09 -22.68 4.34
CA ALA A 164 -0.33 -23.86 4.74
C ALA A 164 1.12 -23.55 5.13
N SER A 165 1.69 -22.47 4.59
CA SER A 165 3.12 -22.14 4.70
C SER A 165 3.44 -21.02 5.69
N LEU A 166 2.48 -20.12 5.98
CA LEU A 166 2.67 -18.98 6.86
C LEU A 166 1.83 -19.09 8.14
N PRO A 167 2.33 -18.57 9.28
CA PRO A 167 1.54 -18.45 10.51
C PRO A 167 0.30 -17.57 10.30
N ALA A 168 -0.81 -17.91 10.95
CA ALA A 168 -2.09 -17.18 10.84
C ALA A 168 -1.96 -15.68 11.17
N GLU A 169 -1.05 -15.32 12.07
CA GLU A 169 -0.79 -13.92 12.46
C GLU A 169 -0.25 -13.05 11.31
N ARG A 170 0.37 -13.67 10.30
CA ARG A 170 0.92 -13.00 9.12
C ARG A 170 -0.06 -12.96 7.94
N LEU A 171 -1.24 -13.56 8.09
CA LEU A 171 -2.27 -13.67 7.06
C LEU A 171 -3.46 -12.77 7.39
N HIS A 172 -3.80 -11.87 6.48
CA HIS A 172 -4.94 -10.96 6.64
C HIS A 172 -5.88 -11.09 5.46
N ASP A 173 -7.03 -11.73 5.66
CA ASP A 173 -8.10 -11.80 4.66
C ASP A 173 -9.00 -10.58 4.79
N MET A 174 -9.12 -9.80 3.72
CA MET A 174 -9.88 -8.54 3.63
C MET A 174 -10.93 -8.57 2.52
N ARG A 175 -11.44 -9.77 2.20
CA ARG A 175 -12.53 -9.94 1.22
C ARG A 175 -13.86 -9.48 1.77
#